data_3183ea0f256351067dcfa45fce70f02b
#
_entry.id   3183ea0f256351067dcfa45fce70f02b
#
_cell.length_a   1.000
_cell.length_b   1.000
_cell.length_c   1.000
_cell.angle_alpha   90.00
_cell.angle_beta   90.00
_cell.angle_gamma   90.00
#
_symmetry.space_group_name_H-M   'P 1'
#
loop_
_entity.id
_entity.type
_entity.pdbx_description
1 polymer ?
#
loop_
_entity_poly.entity_id
_entity_poly.type
_entity_poly.pdbx_seq_one_letter_code
_entity_poly.pdbx_strand_id
1 'polypeptide(L)' 'MVMIMNRLQALRKERGFTQIKMQMLTGIDQSAYSKIERGERYLSFEQCRRVALALNTSMDYLAGLTDEKAPYPRAKQ' A
#
# COMPACT_ATOMS: atom_id res chain seq x y z
N MET A 1 -2.04 -14.13 -5.47
CA MET A 1 -2.04 -14.07 -4.01
C MET A 1 -2.97 -12.99 -3.52
N VAL A 2 -3.96 -13.39 -2.78
CA VAL A 2 -4.94 -12.43 -2.27
C VAL A 2 -4.51 -11.76 -0.97
N MET A 3 -3.53 -12.33 -0.26
CA MET A 3 -3.10 -11.83 1.05
C MET A 3 -2.61 -10.39 1.00
N ILE A 4 -1.83 -10.04 -0.02
CA ILE A 4 -1.28 -8.69 -0.16
C ILE A 4 -2.40 -7.66 -0.30
N MET A 5 -3.40 -7.98 -1.11
CA MET A 5 -4.52 -7.07 -1.35
C MET A 5 -5.32 -6.86 -0.09
N ASN A 6 -5.54 -7.93 0.69
CA ASN A 6 -6.26 -7.82 1.95
C ASN A 6 -5.50 -6.92 2.94
N ARG A 7 -4.18 -7.06 3.02
CA ARG A 7 -3.38 -6.22 3.90
C ARG A 7 -3.42 -4.75 3.49
N LEU A 8 -3.36 -4.49 2.19
CA LEU A 8 -3.39 -3.14 1.66
C LEU A 8 -4.71 -2.45 2.02
N GLN A 9 -5.83 -3.10 1.70
CA GLN A 9 -7.13 -2.53 1.98
C GLN A 9 -7.35 -2.36 3.49
N ALA A 10 -7.00 -3.38 4.27
CA ALA A 10 -7.19 -3.34 5.72
C ALA A 10 -6.39 -2.20 6.35
N LEU A 11 -5.13 -2.04 5.94
CA LEU A 11 -4.29 -0.99 6.51
C LEU A 11 -4.76 0.40 6.08
N ARG A 12 -5.19 0.54 4.82
CA ARG A 12 -5.76 1.80 4.34
C ARG A 12 -6.95 2.22 5.21
N LYS A 13 -7.86 1.27 5.47
CA LYS A 13 -9.03 1.56 6.29
C LYS A 13 -8.64 1.85 7.74
N GLU A 14 -7.66 1.15 8.26
CA GLU A 14 -7.16 1.39 9.61
C GLU A 14 -6.59 2.80 9.74
N ARG A 15 -5.94 3.31 8.69
CA ARG A 15 -5.42 4.68 8.67
C ARG A 15 -6.52 5.73 8.44
N GLY A 16 -7.74 5.30 8.13
CA GLY A 16 -8.85 6.21 7.87
C GLY A 16 -8.81 6.84 6.49
N PHE A 17 -8.12 6.23 5.54
CA PHE A 17 -7.96 6.79 4.20
C PHE A 17 -8.98 6.19 3.22
N THR A 18 -9.51 7.05 2.33
CA THR A 18 -10.32 6.60 1.20
C THR A 18 -9.40 6.22 0.04
N GLN A 19 -9.97 5.57 -0.99
CA GLN A 19 -9.19 5.28 -2.20
C GLN A 19 -8.79 6.58 -2.92
N ILE A 20 -9.65 7.59 -2.88
CA ILE A 20 -9.31 8.91 -3.45
C ILE A 20 -8.10 9.50 -2.73
N LYS A 21 -8.07 9.37 -1.40
CA LYS A 21 -6.93 9.86 -0.63
C LYS A 21 -5.65 9.15 -1.06
N MET A 22 -5.74 7.83 -1.32
CA MET A 22 -4.58 7.08 -1.78
C MET A 22 -4.09 7.57 -3.14
N GLN A 23 -5.00 7.93 -4.04
CA GLN A 23 -4.60 8.54 -5.32
C GLN A 23 -3.81 9.82 -5.08
N MET A 24 -4.29 10.66 -4.17
CA MET A 24 -3.62 11.92 -3.86
C MET A 24 -2.22 11.70 -3.27
N LEU A 25 -2.08 10.70 -2.41
CA LEU A 25 -0.82 10.44 -1.72
C LEU A 25 0.20 9.69 -2.58
N THR A 26 -0.26 8.84 -3.49
CA THR A 26 0.64 7.95 -4.23
C THR A 26 0.79 8.29 -5.69
N GLY A 27 -0.14 9.08 -6.24
CA GLY A 27 -0.17 9.36 -7.67
C GLY A 27 -0.70 8.19 -8.49
N ILE A 28 -1.17 7.14 -7.86
CA ILE A 28 -1.78 6.02 -8.58
C ILE A 28 -3.23 6.37 -8.84
N ASP A 29 -3.65 6.32 -10.12
CA ASP A 29 -5.02 6.61 -10.49
C ASP A 29 -5.99 5.75 -9.69
N GLN A 30 -7.09 6.33 -9.23
CA GLN A 30 -8.04 5.65 -8.36
C GLN A 30 -8.60 4.37 -9.01
N SER A 31 -8.84 4.40 -10.30
CA SER A 31 -9.34 3.22 -11.01
C SER A 31 -8.31 2.09 -10.95
N ALA A 32 -7.03 2.40 -11.20
CA ALA A 32 -5.96 1.40 -11.10
C ALA A 32 -5.78 0.94 -9.65
N TYR A 33 -5.83 1.87 -8.71
CA TYR A 33 -5.69 1.54 -7.30
C TYR A 33 -6.79 0.58 -6.83
N SER A 34 -8.04 0.87 -7.25
CA SER A 34 -9.17 0.02 -6.92
C SER A 34 -8.98 -1.41 -7.44
N LYS A 35 -8.45 -1.56 -8.66
CA LYS A 35 -8.17 -2.88 -9.21
C LYS A 35 -7.11 -3.61 -8.42
N ILE A 36 -6.12 -2.88 -7.91
CA ILE A 36 -5.08 -3.47 -7.07
C ILE A 36 -5.69 -4.03 -5.79
N GLU A 37 -6.57 -3.28 -5.14
CA GLU A 37 -7.22 -3.76 -3.92
C GLU A 37 -8.12 -4.98 -4.17
N ARG A 38 -8.69 -5.09 -5.37
CA ARG A 38 -9.53 -6.24 -5.72
C ARG A 38 -8.73 -7.46 -6.20
N GLY A 39 -7.40 -7.33 -6.27
CA GLY A 39 -6.55 -8.42 -6.72
C GLY A 39 -6.52 -8.59 -8.23
N GLU A 40 -7.02 -7.61 -8.98
CA GLU A 40 -7.06 -7.67 -10.44
C GLU A 40 -5.78 -7.13 -11.07
N ARG A 41 -4.92 -6.53 -10.27
CA ARG A 41 -3.71 -5.91 -10.74
C ARG A 41 -2.67 -5.92 -9.64
N TYR A 42 -1.40 -6.12 -10.00
CA TYR A 42 -0.32 -6.08 -9.03
C TYR A 42 0.30 -4.69 -8.94
N LEU A 43 0.85 -4.38 -7.77
CA LEU A 43 1.66 -3.18 -7.61
C LEU A 43 3.01 -3.38 -8.29
N SER A 44 3.47 -2.36 -9.00
CA SER A 44 4.87 -2.34 -9.44
C SER A 44 5.73 -2.08 -8.20
N PHE A 45 7.05 -2.26 -8.35
CA PHE A 45 7.96 -1.98 -7.25
C PHE A 45 7.82 -0.53 -6.77
N GLU A 46 7.81 0.41 -7.71
CA GLU A 46 7.69 1.83 -7.39
C GLU A 46 6.36 2.15 -6.75
N GLN A 47 5.27 1.56 -7.25
CA GLN A 47 3.95 1.77 -6.66
C GLN A 47 3.90 1.24 -5.24
N CYS A 48 4.50 0.07 -5.00
CA CYS A 48 4.54 -0.52 -3.67
C CYS A 48 5.31 0.40 -2.71
N ARG A 49 6.42 0.98 -3.17
CA ARG A 49 7.20 1.92 -2.37
C ARG A 49 6.35 3.13 -1.98
N ARG A 50 5.63 3.71 -2.95
CA ARG A 50 4.79 4.87 -2.70
C ARG A 50 3.66 4.57 -1.73
N VAL A 51 3.03 3.41 -1.90
CA VAL A 51 1.94 2.99 -1.02
C VAL A 51 2.47 2.77 0.40
N ALA A 52 3.62 2.13 0.55
CA ALA A 52 4.22 1.91 1.87
C ALA A 52 4.50 3.24 2.58
N LEU A 53 5.02 4.22 1.85
CA LEU A 53 5.26 5.54 2.42
C LEU A 53 3.95 6.22 2.83
N ALA A 54 2.94 6.14 1.98
CA ALA A 54 1.65 6.77 2.24
C ALA A 54 0.97 6.19 3.47
N LEU A 55 1.08 4.87 3.65
CA LEU A 55 0.44 4.17 4.76
C LEU A 55 1.34 4.05 5.98
N ASN A 56 2.55 4.60 5.91
CA ASN A 56 3.51 4.54 7.00
C ASN A 56 3.77 3.11 7.44
N THR A 57 4.11 2.27 6.47
CA THR A 57 4.42 0.86 6.69
C THR A 57 5.62 0.48 5.82
N SER A 58 5.98 -0.80 5.82
CA SER A 58 7.08 -1.31 5.00
C SER A 58 6.55 -2.03 3.78
N MET A 59 7.36 -2.12 2.73
CA MET A 59 7.03 -2.94 1.57
C MET A 59 6.97 -4.41 1.97
N ASP A 60 7.80 -4.82 2.94
CA ASP A 60 7.77 -6.19 3.44
C ASP A 60 6.42 -6.54 4.04
N TYR A 61 5.82 -5.63 4.81
CA TYR A 61 4.50 -5.87 5.37
C TYR A 61 3.46 -6.04 4.25
N LEU A 62 3.50 -5.16 3.25
CA LEU A 62 2.55 -5.23 2.13
C LEU A 62 2.75 -6.51 1.32
N ALA A 63 4.00 -6.98 1.22
CA ALA A 63 4.31 -8.20 0.46
C ALA A 63 4.04 -9.48 1.25
N GLY A 64 3.68 -9.36 2.53
CA GLY A 64 3.41 -10.53 3.35
C GLY A 64 4.65 -11.20 3.92
N LEU A 65 5.78 -10.49 3.91
CA LEU A 65 7.04 -11.06 4.40
C LEU A 65 7.26 -10.83 5.88
N THR A 66 6.49 -9.96 6.49
CA THR A 66 6.54 -9.70 7.92
C THR A 66 5.14 -9.34 8.41
N ASP A 67 4.87 -9.56 9.69
CA ASP A 67 3.62 -9.12 10.30
C ASP A 67 3.77 -7.76 11.01
N GLU A 68 4.97 -7.20 10.97
CA GLU A 68 5.24 -5.90 11.60
C GLU A 68 4.73 -4.78 10.69
N LYS A 69 3.76 -4.00 11.16
CA LYS A 69 3.20 -2.89 10.39
C LYS A 69 4.08 -1.65 10.40
N ALA A 70 4.89 -1.48 11.44
CA ALA A 70 5.73 -0.30 11.58
C ALA A 70 6.77 -0.27 10.46
N PRO A 71 7.06 0.92 9.90
CA PRO A 71 8.06 1.00 8.84
C PRO A 71 9.46 0.85 9.40
N TYR A 72 10.39 0.46 8.52
CA TYR A 72 11.81 0.52 8.85
C TYR A 72 12.21 2.00 8.99
N PRO A 73 13.32 2.29 9.69
CA PRO A 73 13.82 3.65 9.72
C PRO A 73 14.04 4.18 8.32
N ARG A 74 13.61 5.43 8.07
CA ARG A 74 13.73 6.02 6.74
C ARG A 74 15.19 6.33 6.42
N ALA A 75 15.55 6.15 5.15
CA ALA A 75 16.87 6.52 4.68
C ALA A 75 17.01 8.04 4.76
N LYS A 76 18.21 8.50 5.07
CA LYS A 76 18.52 9.92 5.05
C LYS A 76 18.71 10.38 3.62
N GLN A 77 18.20 11.55 3.32
CA GLN A 77 18.32 12.14 1.99
C GLN A 77 19.62 12.90 1.86
#